data_5503c30d4b36055fd71c0a125aa0b66e
#
_entry.id   5503c30d4b36055fd71c0a125aa0b66e
#
_cell.length_a   1.000
_cell.length_b   1.000
_cell.length_c   1.000
_cell.angle_alpha   90.00
_cell.angle_beta   90.00
_cell.angle_gamma   90.00
#
_symmetry.space_group_name_H-M   'P 1'
#
loop_
_entity.id
_entity.type
_entity.pdbx_description
1 polymer ?
#
loop_
_entity_poly.entity_id
_entity_poly.type
_entity_poly.pdbx_seq_one_letter_code
_entity_poly.pdbx_strand_id
1 'polypeptide(L)'
;MSAGWRLRGNSRLRVIVGLALIATVTYASYQAGRFSGTTVITAPDEAWASNDASSQAFDNLLTSLSFAASEAYSASQTGETGLSSDKSYEYLLELLAASIEMQLSKGDPSAPEFTDWMSGYRKFLGDSPDARYLTAPIDSAYDYELTFDMGDADYLGVVIYDTNPLTGWNRASDSLYFLAENPPRENLIRLASRDTSTQTNDQPSGYELQLSKTAHTVMVRTYRFNAAVEDNSRIAISVDQTRPREPVDDALSVERRLANTTRFFNETWRGSRALARATASTANAFDQPAEVSPDFVGIFYPTPDNSYHGGAFDLAPHEHLVINGKAPDSAFWSVTLQNHWMQSLEPSIGQASLRGDEITVRDGRYRIWIGALPPPEGENWLSTGGLQQGLVAIRYLLATSEEAPTARVISTKHSMDEAIR
;
A
#
# COMPACT_ATOMS: atom_id res chain seq x y z
N MET A 1 11.26 -48.57 34.38
CA MET A 1 11.45 -48.26 32.92
C MET A 1 10.49 -47.16 32.57
N SER A 2 10.95 -45.91 32.62
CA SER A 2 10.12 -44.73 32.34
C SER A 2 10.48 -44.20 30.95
N ALA A 3 9.55 -44.34 30.00
CA ALA A 3 9.71 -43.79 28.65
C ALA A 3 9.36 -42.30 28.64
N GLY A 4 10.38 -41.46 28.56
CA GLY A 4 10.22 -40.02 28.37
C GLY A 4 9.83 -39.68 26.94
N TRP A 5 8.64 -39.14 26.74
CA TRP A 5 8.20 -38.54 25.48
C TRP A 5 8.78 -37.14 25.36
N ARG A 6 9.77 -36.95 24.48
CA ARG A 6 10.20 -35.62 24.04
C ARG A 6 9.31 -35.15 22.93
N LEU A 7 8.44 -34.23 23.23
CA LEU A 7 7.72 -33.45 22.20
C LEU A 7 8.74 -32.53 21.51
N ARG A 8 9.15 -32.90 20.30
CA ARG A 8 9.77 -31.98 19.35
C ARG A 8 8.68 -31.04 18.87
N GLY A 9 8.55 -29.88 19.51
CA GLY A 9 7.64 -28.83 19.06
C GLY A 9 8.11 -28.26 17.72
N ASN A 10 7.28 -28.41 16.70
CA ASN A 10 7.47 -27.81 15.39
C ASN A 10 7.59 -26.28 15.56
N SER A 11 8.75 -25.72 15.22
CA SER A 11 9.00 -24.28 15.26
C SER A 11 7.98 -23.51 14.41
N ARG A 12 7.52 -24.12 13.32
CA ARG A 12 6.47 -23.57 12.44
C ARG A 12 5.13 -23.35 13.17
N LEU A 13 4.73 -24.25 14.06
CA LEU A 13 3.48 -24.10 14.82
C LEU A 13 3.56 -22.95 15.84
N ARG A 14 4.73 -22.69 16.42
CA ARG A 14 4.94 -21.57 17.36
C ARG A 14 4.92 -20.22 16.67
N VAL A 15 5.43 -20.12 15.45
CA VAL A 15 5.37 -18.91 14.62
C VAL A 15 3.93 -18.64 14.17
N ILE A 16 3.19 -19.64 13.73
CA ILE A 16 1.77 -19.50 13.34
C ILE A 16 0.91 -19.09 14.55
N VAL A 17 1.14 -19.63 15.73
CA VAL A 17 0.42 -19.25 16.95
C VAL A 17 0.81 -17.83 17.41
N GLY A 18 2.08 -17.44 17.27
CA GLY A 18 2.53 -16.08 17.57
C GLY A 18 1.92 -15.03 16.62
N LEU A 19 1.91 -15.31 15.33
CA LEU A 19 1.30 -14.43 14.31
C LEU A 19 -0.22 -14.37 14.44
N ALA A 20 -0.89 -15.49 14.74
CA ALA A 20 -2.31 -15.50 15.04
C ALA A 20 -2.64 -14.70 16.30
N LEU A 21 -1.79 -14.72 17.33
CA LEU A 21 -1.96 -13.92 18.55
C LEU A 21 -1.74 -12.43 18.28
N ILE A 22 -0.75 -12.05 17.48
CA ILE A 22 -0.53 -10.66 17.06
C ILE A 22 -1.70 -10.18 16.19
N ALA A 23 -2.13 -10.95 15.20
CA ALA A 23 -3.29 -10.65 14.38
C ALA A 23 -4.57 -10.53 15.22
N THR A 24 -4.75 -11.41 16.21
CA THR A 24 -5.91 -11.37 17.12
C THR A 24 -5.85 -10.17 18.06
N VAL A 25 -4.67 -9.79 18.57
CA VAL A 25 -4.50 -8.60 19.41
C VAL A 25 -4.66 -7.33 18.60
N THR A 26 -4.11 -7.27 17.39
CA THR A 26 -4.28 -6.12 16.48
C THR A 26 -5.72 -5.98 16.02
N TYR A 27 -6.39 -7.09 15.69
CA TYR A 27 -7.81 -7.11 15.35
C TYR A 27 -8.69 -6.79 16.55
N ALA A 28 -8.39 -7.32 17.73
CA ALA A 28 -9.10 -6.98 18.97
C ALA A 28 -8.88 -5.52 19.38
N SER A 29 -7.66 -4.98 19.20
CA SER A 29 -7.38 -3.56 19.42
C SER A 29 -8.06 -2.67 18.39
N TYR A 30 -8.13 -3.12 17.13
CA TYR A 30 -8.89 -2.45 16.07
C TYR A 30 -10.40 -2.48 16.37
N GLN A 31 -10.96 -3.62 16.75
CA GLN A 31 -12.38 -3.74 17.14
C GLN A 31 -12.67 -3.00 18.45
N ALA A 32 -11.79 -3.06 19.45
CA ALA A 32 -11.91 -2.29 20.69
C ALA A 32 -11.82 -0.78 20.43
N GLY A 33 -10.95 -0.33 19.50
CA GLY A 33 -10.90 1.04 19.02
C GLY A 33 -12.18 1.46 18.28
N ARG A 34 -12.83 0.52 17.62
CA ARG A 34 -14.17 0.73 17.03
C ARG A 34 -15.28 0.96 18.09
N PHE A 35 -15.12 0.35 19.25
CA PHE A 35 -16.14 0.37 20.32
C PHE A 35 -15.81 1.29 21.50
N SER A 36 -14.53 1.63 21.74
CA SER A 36 -14.12 2.44 22.89
C SER A 36 -13.85 3.91 22.59
N GLY A 37 -14.00 4.34 21.34
CA GLY A 37 -13.64 5.68 20.88
C GLY A 37 -14.74 6.75 21.05
N THR A 38 -15.62 6.64 22.05
CA THR A 38 -16.47 7.77 22.43
C THR A 38 -15.75 8.67 23.42
N THR A 39 -14.68 9.34 22.98
CA THR A 39 -14.40 10.64 23.60
C THR A 39 -15.44 11.59 23.04
N VAL A 40 -16.45 11.89 23.83
CA VAL A 40 -17.45 12.91 23.51
C VAL A 40 -16.69 14.23 23.44
N ILE A 41 -16.30 14.65 22.24
CA ILE A 41 -16.01 16.04 21.98
C ILE A 41 -17.39 16.70 22.03
N THR A 42 -17.65 17.48 23.07
CA THR A 42 -18.86 18.31 23.14
C THR A 42 -18.90 19.17 21.91
N ALA A 43 -19.77 18.79 20.96
CA ALA A 43 -20.10 19.64 19.82
C ALA A 43 -20.55 21.01 20.33
N PRO A 44 -20.27 22.10 19.63
CA PRO A 44 -20.88 23.39 19.96
C PRO A 44 -22.38 23.21 19.92
N ASP A 45 -23.02 23.62 21.01
CA ASP A 45 -24.45 23.62 21.33
C ASP A 45 -25.45 23.15 20.24
N GLU A 46 -26.16 22.07 20.52
CA GLU A 46 -27.49 21.59 20.08
C GLU A 46 -27.99 21.84 18.63
N ALA A 47 -27.32 22.67 17.82
CA ALA A 47 -27.84 23.08 16.51
C ALA A 47 -27.56 22.07 15.37
N TRP A 48 -26.76 21.02 15.60
CA TRP A 48 -26.33 20.08 14.56
C TRP A 48 -26.84 18.65 14.71
N ALA A 49 -27.62 18.40 15.76
CA ALA A 49 -28.23 17.07 15.96
C ALA A 49 -29.42 16.88 15.02
N SER A 50 -29.20 16.84 13.71
CA SER A 50 -30.20 16.27 12.82
C SER A 50 -30.12 14.73 12.97
N ASN A 51 -31.27 14.10 13.16
CA ASN A 51 -31.40 12.65 13.31
C ASN A 51 -31.37 11.95 11.93
N ASP A 52 -30.98 12.64 10.86
CA ASP A 52 -30.88 12.01 9.55
C ASP A 52 -29.54 11.27 9.37
N ALA A 53 -29.57 10.22 8.59
CA ALA A 53 -28.46 9.30 8.39
C ALA A 53 -27.24 9.98 7.75
N SER A 54 -27.44 10.97 6.89
CA SER A 54 -26.35 11.72 6.25
C SER A 54 -25.58 12.59 7.24
N SER A 55 -26.31 13.28 8.14
CA SER A 55 -25.69 14.05 9.23
C SER A 55 -24.88 13.17 10.15
N GLN A 56 -25.40 12.01 10.52
CA GLN A 56 -24.67 11.05 11.34
C GLN A 56 -23.41 10.52 10.64
N ALA A 57 -23.49 10.23 9.35
CA ALA A 57 -22.32 9.80 8.57
C ALA A 57 -21.26 10.91 8.50
N PHE A 58 -21.67 12.17 8.37
CA PHE A 58 -20.77 13.32 8.39
C PHE A 58 -20.10 13.51 9.75
N ASP A 59 -20.85 13.42 10.84
CA ASP A 59 -20.33 13.51 12.22
C ASP A 59 -19.32 12.38 12.51
N ASN A 60 -19.56 11.19 11.98
CA ASN A 60 -18.62 10.08 12.08
C ASN A 60 -17.29 10.38 11.38
N LEU A 61 -17.31 11.05 10.22
CA LEU A 61 -16.10 11.48 9.53
C LEU A 61 -15.31 12.50 10.35
N LEU A 62 -15.98 13.54 10.87
CA LEU A 62 -15.34 14.55 11.72
C LEU A 62 -14.75 13.94 12.99
N THR A 63 -15.47 13.04 13.64
CA THR A 63 -15.00 12.32 14.83
C THR A 63 -13.75 11.48 14.50
N SER A 64 -13.76 10.80 13.37
CA SER A 64 -12.63 9.99 12.91
C SER A 64 -11.39 10.84 12.63
N LEU A 65 -11.55 11.98 11.99
CA LEU A 65 -10.45 12.92 11.73
C LEU A 65 -9.89 13.49 13.04
N SER A 66 -10.75 13.90 13.97
CA SER A 66 -10.33 14.42 15.28
C SER A 66 -9.57 13.36 16.08
N PHE A 67 -10.02 12.12 16.05
CA PHE A 67 -9.34 11.01 16.70
C PHE A 67 -7.97 10.76 16.07
N ALA A 68 -7.88 10.69 14.73
CA ALA A 68 -6.63 10.50 14.03
C ALA A 68 -5.62 11.62 14.33
N ALA A 69 -6.08 12.88 14.38
CA ALA A 69 -5.23 14.02 14.73
C ALA A 69 -4.67 13.93 16.15
N SER A 70 -5.50 13.51 17.11
CA SER A 70 -5.06 13.29 18.50
C SER A 70 -4.01 12.18 18.61
N GLU A 71 -4.23 11.06 17.91
CA GLU A 71 -3.28 9.94 17.87
C GLU A 71 -1.96 10.34 17.17
N ALA A 72 -2.03 11.09 16.08
CA ALA A 72 -0.86 11.60 15.36
C ALA A 72 -0.03 12.56 16.24
N TYR A 73 -0.71 13.45 16.98
CA TYR A 73 -0.07 14.32 17.96
C TYR A 73 0.65 13.51 19.05
N SER A 74 -0.06 12.55 19.64
CA SER A 74 0.53 11.68 20.68
C SER A 74 1.75 10.92 20.17
N ALA A 75 1.69 10.37 18.96
CA ALA A 75 2.80 9.66 18.34
C ALA A 75 4.03 10.58 18.11
N SER A 76 3.82 11.84 17.73
CA SER A 76 4.90 12.83 17.58
C SER A 76 5.53 13.19 18.92
N GLN A 77 4.75 13.32 20.00
CA GLN A 77 5.26 13.67 21.34
C GLN A 77 6.07 12.53 21.96
N THR A 78 5.73 11.28 21.67
CA THR A 78 6.45 10.10 22.16
C THR A 78 7.69 9.74 21.34
N GLY A 79 7.91 10.43 20.20
CA GLY A 79 8.98 10.11 19.26
C GLY A 79 8.73 8.84 18.45
N GLU A 80 7.53 8.26 18.51
CA GLU A 80 7.17 7.03 17.80
C GLU A 80 7.39 7.12 16.29
N THR A 81 7.09 8.29 15.72
CA THR A 81 7.13 8.47 14.26
C THR A 81 8.43 9.08 13.75
N GLY A 82 9.25 9.63 14.63
CA GLY A 82 10.40 10.47 14.24
C GLY A 82 10.00 11.75 13.48
N LEU A 83 8.69 12.06 13.38
CA LEU A 83 8.14 13.19 12.65
C LEU A 83 7.52 14.22 13.61
N SER A 84 7.48 15.49 13.17
CA SER A 84 6.71 16.52 13.87
C SER A 84 5.20 16.28 13.72
N SER A 85 4.42 16.87 14.63
CA SER A 85 2.96 16.86 14.53
C SER A 85 2.46 17.51 13.23
N ASP A 86 3.14 18.54 12.74
CA ASP A 86 2.78 19.23 11.49
C ASP A 86 2.84 18.26 10.29
N LYS A 87 3.90 17.48 10.17
CA LYS A 87 4.05 16.48 9.12
C LYS A 87 3.00 15.35 9.22
N SER A 88 2.63 15.00 10.43
CA SER A 88 1.56 14.03 10.66
C SER A 88 0.19 14.59 10.29
N TYR A 89 -0.06 15.87 10.52
CA TYR A 89 -1.31 16.54 10.11
C TYR A 89 -1.38 16.70 8.58
N GLU A 90 -0.26 17.06 7.92
CA GLU A 90 -0.19 17.08 6.45
C GLU A 90 -0.62 15.71 5.88
N TYR A 91 -0.05 14.61 6.37
CA TYR A 91 -0.43 13.25 5.96
C TYR A 91 -1.92 12.98 6.13
N LEU A 92 -2.50 13.31 7.29
CA LEU A 92 -3.92 13.08 7.54
C LEU A 92 -4.83 13.87 6.59
N LEU A 93 -4.44 15.11 6.25
CA LEU A 93 -5.20 15.95 5.31
C LEU A 93 -5.07 15.45 3.86
N GLU A 94 -3.89 15.00 3.45
CA GLU A 94 -3.67 14.37 2.14
C GLU A 94 -4.50 13.09 2.01
N LEU A 95 -4.50 12.25 3.06
CA LEU A 95 -5.30 11.04 3.10
C LEU A 95 -6.81 11.33 3.08
N LEU A 96 -7.26 12.36 3.82
CA LEU A 96 -8.66 12.79 3.79
C LEU A 96 -9.06 13.26 2.38
N ALA A 97 -8.21 14.05 1.72
CA ALA A 97 -8.46 14.50 0.34
C ALA A 97 -8.57 13.31 -0.63
N ALA A 98 -7.69 12.31 -0.50
CA ALA A 98 -7.77 11.07 -1.27
C ALA A 98 -9.09 10.33 -0.99
N SER A 99 -9.46 10.19 0.28
CA SER A 99 -10.68 9.49 0.71
C SER A 99 -11.94 10.15 0.14
N ILE A 100 -12.00 11.48 0.15
CA ILE A 100 -13.11 12.26 -0.42
C ILE A 100 -13.17 12.09 -1.93
N GLU A 101 -12.05 12.23 -2.63
CA GLU A 101 -12.04 12.09 -4.09
C GLU A 101 -12.48 10.70 -4.52
N MET A 102 -11.90 9.65 -3.92
CA MET A 102 -12.14 8.27 -4.32
C MET A 102 -13.52 7.74 -3.92
N GLN A 103 -14.02 8.10 -2.74
CA GLN A 103 -15.20 7.46 -2.15
C GLN A 103 -16.45 8.34 -2.20
N LEU A 104 -16.28 9.66 -2.18
CA LEU A 104 -17.41 10.59 -2.19
C LEU A 104 -17.63 11.18 -3.59
N SER A 105 -16.61 11.76 -4.20
CA SER A 105 -16.76 12.48 -5.48
C SER A 105 -16.83 11.51 -6.66
N LYS A 106 -15.94 10.51 -6.71
CA LYS A 106 -15.83 9.51 -7.78
C LYS A 106 -16.23 8.10 -7.33
N GLY A 107 -16.98 7.99 -6.25
CA GLY A 107 -17.35 6.71 -5.65
C GLY A 107 -18.57 6.02 -6.28
N ASP A 108 -19.02 6.45 -7.45
CA ASP A 108 -20.21 5.93 -8.12
C ASP A 108 -19.86 4.83 -9.14
N PRO A 109 -20.19 3.56 -8.86
CA PRO A 109 -19.90 2.47 -9.79
C PRO A 109 -20.79 2.48 -11.05
N SER A 110 -21.88 3.23 -11.08
CA SER A 110 -22.72 3.40 -12.28
C SER A 110 -22.16 4.42 -13.27
N ALA A 111 -21.24 5.27 -12.81
CA ALA A 111 -20.53 6.27 -13.59
C ALA A 111 -19.04 6.26 -13.18
N PRO A 112 -18.31 5.15 -13.39
CA PRO A 112 -16.96 5.00 -12.89
C PRO A 112 -16.00 5.98 -13.52
N GLU A 113 -15.15 6.58 -12.68
CA GLU A 113 -14.05 7.44 -13.12
C GLU A 113 -12.76 7.00 -12.42
N PHE A 114 -11.66 6.96 -13.15
CA PHE A 114 -10.37 6.73 -12.53
C PHE A 114 -9.93 7.95 -11.71
N THR A 115 -9.47 7.65 -10.50
CA THR A 115 -8.72 8.56 -9.65
C THR A 115 -7.26 8.18 -9.72
N ASP A 116 -6.38 9.15 -9.98
CA ASP A 116 -4.94 8.98 -9.76
C ASP A 116 -4.74 8.91 -8.25
N TRP A 117 -4.41 7.73 -7.77
CA TRP A 117 -4.43 7.45 -6.34
C TRP A 117 -3.36 8.24 -5.61
N MET A 118 -2.16 8.21 -6.15
CA MET A 118 -1.01 8.91 -5.58
C MET A 118 -0.53 9.99 -6.55
N SER A 119 -0.18 11.14 -6.01
CA SER A 119 0.36 12.26 -6.79
C SER A 119 1.61 12.79 -6.09
N GLY A 120 2.31 13.75 -6.71
CA GLY A 120 3.52 14.31 -6.12
C GLY A 120 3.36 14.90 -4.72
N TYR A 121 2.12 15.27 -4.33
CA TYR A 121 1.79 15.82 -3.00
C TYR A 121 0.96 14.86 -2.15
N ARG A 122 0.44 13.77 -2.70
CA ARG A 122 -0.48 12.85 -2.01
C ARG A 122 0.08 11.45 -2.06
N LYS A 123 0.60 10.98 -0.93
CA LYS A 123 1.26 9.70 -0.77
C LYS A 123 0.72 8.95 0.44
N PHE A 124 0.45 7.67 0.30
CA PHE A 124 -0.03 6.79 1.38
C PHE A 124 0.10 5.32 1.00
N LEU A 125 -0.08 4.43 1.98
CA LEU A 125 -0.06 2.96 1.80
C LEU A 125 1.19 2.41 1.13
N GLY A 126 2.33 3.03 1.37
CA GLY A 126 3.59 2.52 0.84
C GLY A 126 3.73 2.74 -0.65
N ASP A 127 3.53 3.96 -1.12
CA ASP A 127 3.66 4.35 -2.51
C ASP A 127 5.03 4.00 -3.10
N SER A 128 5.07 3.83 -4.42
CA SER A 128 6.30 3.74 -5.20
C SER A 128 6.42 4.97 -6.10
N PRO A 129 7.56 5.67 -6.07
CA PRO A 129 7.79 6.78 -7.01
C PRO A 129 7.93 6.33 -8.47
N ASP A 130 8.10 5.02 -8.70
CA ASP A 130 8.28 4.43 -10.02
C ASP A 130 6.99 3.91 -10.64
N ALA A 131 5.86 4.04 -9.94
CA ALA A 131 4.57 3.52 -10.37
C ALA A 131 3.48 4.59 -10.32
N ARG A 132 2.57 4.53 -11.28
CA ARG A 132 1.30 5.26 -11.24
C ARG A 132 0.18 4.30 -10.86
N TYR A 133 -0.74 4.77 -10.04
CA TYR A 133 -1.85 3.98 -9.52
C TYR A 133 -3.16 4.68 -9.86
N LEU A 134 -4.01 4.03 -10.62
CA LEU A 134 -5.34 4.50 -10.99
C LEU A 134 -6.38 3.57 -10.38
N THR A 135 -7.37 4.10 -9.67
CA THR A 135 -8.49 3.30 -9.16
C THR A 135 -9.82 3.86 -9.60
N ALA A 136 -10.77 2.96 -9.85
CA ALA A 136 -12.16 3.30 -10.09
C ALA A 136 -13.09 2.38 -9.28
N PRO A 137 -14.26 2.89 -8.84
CA PRO A 137 -15.27 2.07 -8.20
C PRO A 137 -15.91 1.15 -9.25
N ILE A 138 -16.19 -0.08 -8.84
CA ILE A 138 -16.96 -1.06 -9.62
C ILE A 138 -17.96 -1.77 -8.72
N ASP A 139 -18.99 -2.36 -9.32
CA ASP A 139 -19.97 -3.20 -8.66
C ASP A 139 -20.37 -4.34 -9.60
N SER A 140 -20.57 -5.52 -9.07
CA SER A 140 -20.97 -6.70 -9.84
C SER A 140 -22.38 -6.58 -10.48
N ALA A 141 -23.13 -5.53 -10.14
CA ALA A 141 -24.38 -5.19 -10.81
C ALA A 141 -24.17 -4.63 -12.22
N TYR A 142 -22.97 -4.23 -12.58
CA TYR A 142 -22.61 -3.68 -13.87
C TYR A 142 -21.53 -4.52 -14.54
N ASP A 143 -21.50 -4.50 -15.88
CA ASP A 143 -20.34 -4.92 -16.68
C ASP A 143 -19.62 -3.64 -17.15
N TYR A 144 -18.30 -3.70 -17.33
CA TYR A 144 -17.50 -2.53 -17.68
C TYR A 144 -16.57 -2.82 -18.85
N GLU A 145 -16.26 -1.76 -19.58
CA GLU A 145 -15.21 -1.72 -20.59
C GLU A 145 -14.08 -0.81 -20.10
N LEU A 146 -12.88 -1.37 -19.97
CA LEU A 146 -11.67 -0.65 -19.66
C LEU A 146 -10.83 -0.56 -20.92
N THR A 147 -10.66 0.67 -21.43
CA THR A 147 -9.80 0.97 -22.58
C THR A 147 -8.48 1.53 -22.10
N PHE A 148 -7.39 1.18 -22.76
CA PHE A 148 -6.07 1.63 -22.36
C PHE A 148 -5.13 1.81 -23.56
N ASP A 149 -4.15 2.70 -23.39
CA ASP A 149 -2.97 2.84 -24.20
C ASP A 149 -1.78 2.86 -23.23
N MET A 150 -0.88 1.93 -23.38
CA MET A 150 0.28 1.83 -22.48
C MET A 150 1.22 3.04 -22.62
N GLY A 151 1.18 3.75 -23.75
CA GLY A 151 2.14 4.83 -23.99
C GLY A 151 3.57 4.34 -23.86
N ASP A 152 4.34 5.01 -23.00
CA ASP A 152 5.74 4.67 -22.72
C ASP A 152 5.91 3.81 -21.44
N ALA A 153 4.81 3.27 -20.89
CA ALA A 153 4.89 2.37 -19.74
C ALA A 153 5.48 1.02 -20.15
N ASP A 154 6.43 0.51 -19.37
CA ASP A 154 7.03 -0.81 -19.57
C ASP A 154 6.12 -1.94 -19.10
N TYR A 155 5.26 -1.64 -18.13
CA TYR A 155 4.30 -2.57 -17.53
C TYR A 155 2.96 -1.88 -17.28
N LEU A 156 1.87 -2.62 -17.54
CA LEU A 156 0.52 -2.26 -17.14
C LEU A 156 -0.17 -3.48 -16.52
N GLY A 157 -0.57 -3.36 -15.26
CA GLY A 157 -1.32 -4.39 -14.53
C GLY A 157 -2.71 -3.90 -14.15
N VAL A 158 -3.70 -4.78 -14.27
CA VAL A 158 -5.08 -4.54 -13.87
C VAL A 158 -5.48 -5.57 -12.82
N VAL A 159 -6.01 -5.10 -11.70
CA VAL A 159 -6.43 -5.97 -10.58
C VAL A 159 -7.83 -5.60 -10.15
N ILE A 160 -8.68 -6.61 -10.01
CA ILE A 160 -10.00 -6.50 -9.40
C ILE A 160 -9.88 -6.82 -7.92
N TYR A 161 -10.41 -5.94 -7.08
CA TYR A 161 -10.48 -6.17 -5.63
C TYR A 161 -11.90 -6.43 -5.19
N ASP A 162 -12.03 -7.43 -4.34
CA ASP A 162 -13.24 -7.76 -3.61
C ASP A 162 -13.00 -7.74 -2.10
N THR A 163 -14.07 -7.87 -1.33
CA THR A 163 -13.99 -7.97 0.13
C THR A 163 -13.78 -9.42 0.53
N ASN A 164 -12.67 -9.73 1.19
CA ASN A 164 -12.46 -11.03 1.79
C ASN A 164 -13.51 -11.28 2.88
N PRO A 165 -14.37 -12.32 2.75
CA PRO A 165 -15.48 -12.53 3.67
C PRO A 165 -15.05 -12.91 5.09
N LEU A 166 -13.80 -13.36 5.28
CA LEU A 166 -13.28 -13.75 6.59
C LEU A 166 -12.71 -12.57 7.37
N THR A 167 -12.02 -11.67 6.67
CA THR A 167 -11.28 -10.57 7.31
C THR A 167 -11.93 -9.21 7.12
N GLY A 168 -12.77 -9.06 6.10
CA GLY A 168 -13.34 -7.79 5.69
C GLY A 168 -12.37 -6.87 4.92
N TRP A 169 -11.14 -7.34 4.64
CA TRP A 169 -10.12 -6.59 3.91
C TRP A 169 -10.21 -6.80 2.40
N ASN A 170 -9.51 -5.96 1.65
CA ASN A 170 -9.39 -6.11 0.21
C ASN A 170 -8.62 -7.38 -0.15
N ARG A 171 -9.07 -8.06 -1.18
CA ARG A 171 -8.43 -9.23 -1.76
C ARG A 171 -8.42 -9.08 -3.28
N ALA A 172 -7.28 -9.32 -3.91
CA ALA A 172 -7.22 -9.47 -5.36
C ALA A 172 -8.01 -10.72 -5.76
N SER A 173 -9.07 -10.54 -6.53
CA SER A 173 -9.96 -11.63 -6.96
C SER A 173 -9.68 -12.09 -8.38
N ASP A 174 -9.23 -11.18 -9.24
CA ASP A 174 -8.77 -11.47 -10.59
C ASP A 174 -7.77 -10.41 -11.05
N SER A 175 -6.89 -10.77 -11.98
CA SER A 175 -5.86 -9.84 -12.47
C SER A 175 -5.28 -10.26 -13.81
N LEU A 176 -4.74 -9.29 -14.54
CA LEU A 176 -3.91 -9.52 -15.72
C LEU A 176 -2.86 -8.41 -15.84
N TYR A 177 -1.83 -8.65 -16.63
CA TYR A 177 -0.82 -7.63 -16.92
C TYR A 177 -0.30 -7.72 -18.36
N PHE A 178 0.32 -6.64 -18.82
CA PHE A 178 1.01 -6.52 -20.10
C PHE A 178 2.40 -5.95 -19.90
N LEU A 179 3.32 -6.35 -20.74
CA LEU A 179 4.68 -5.81 -20.83
C LEU A 179 4.89 -5.16 -22.20
N ALA A 180 5.63 -4.08 -22.25
CA ALA A 180 5.93 -3.36 -23.50
C ALA A 180 6.65 -4.25 -24.54
N GLU A 181 7.44 -5.21 -24.09
CA GLU A 181 8.12 -6.21 -24.96
C GLU A 181 7.14 -7.22 -25.57
N ASN A 182 5.95 -7.38 -24.98
CA ASN A 182 4.87 -8.24 -25.47
C ASN A 182 3.52 -7.51 -25.37
N PRO A 183 3.30 -6.48 -26.20
CA PRO A 183 2.16 -5.60 -26.07
C PRO A 183 0.84 -6.33 -26.36
N PRO A 184 -0.25 -5.85 -25.80
CA PRO A 184 -1.58 -6.43 -26.00
C PRO A 184 -2.01 -6.34 -27.48
N ARG A 185 -2.80 -7.32 -27.91
CA ARG A 185 -3.38 -7.35 -29.25
C ARG A 185 -4.57 -6.40 -29.40
N GLU A 186 -5.25 -6.15 -28.30
CA GLU A 186 -6.40 -5.25 -28.18
C GLU A 186 -6.23 -4.36 -26.97
N ASN A 187 -6.64 -3.11 -27.08
CA ASN A 187 -6.56 -2.10 -26.02
C ASN A 187 -7.88 -2.03 -25.24
N LEU A 188 -8.54 -3.16 -25.04
CA LEU A 188 -9.82 -3.30 -24.37
C LEU A 188 -9.80 -4.51 -23.44
N ILE A 189 -10.21 -4.29 -22.20
CA ILE A 189 -10.47 -5.33 -21.19
C ILE A 189 -11.92 -5.23 -20.78
N ARG A 190 -12.64 -6.33 -20.78
CA ARG A 190 -14.00 -6.41 -20.23
C ARG A 190 -13.94 -6.87 -18.79
N LEU A 191 -14.70 -6.19 -17.94
CA LEU A 191 -14.91 -6.60 -16.55
C LEU A 191 -16.36 -7.07 -16.45
N ALA A 192 -16.58 -8.36 -16.23
CA ALA A 192 -17.92 -8.94 -16.31
C ALA A 192 -18.23 -9.86 -15.13
N SER A 193 -19.47 -9.82 -14.67
CA SER A 193 -19.99 -10.75 -13.69
C SER A 193 -20.37 -12.06 -14.39
N ARG A 194 -19.82 -13.20 -13.97
CA ARG A 194 -20.29 -14.49 -14.45
C ARG A 194 -21.68 -14.79 -13.89
N ASP A 195 -22.67 -14.60 -14.72
CA ASP A 195 -23.92 -15.29 -14.48
C ASP A 195 -23.75 -16.75 -14.93
N THR A 196 -23.72 -17.68 -13.97
CA THR A 196 -23.56 -19.13 -14.23
C THR A 196 -24.72 -19.72 -15.04
N SER A 197 -25.73 -18.91 -15.37
CA SER A 197 -26.93 -19.35 -16.11
C SER A 197 -26.83 -19.26 -17.62
N THR A 198 -25.85 -18.52 -18.17
CA THR A 198 -25.63 -18.37 -19.61
C THR A 198 -24.24 -18.84 -20.01
N GLN A 199 -24.04 -20.17 -20.07
CA GLN A 199 -22.93 -20.73 -20.82
C GLN A 199 -23.23 -20.55 -22.32
N THR A 200 -22.92 -19.40 -22.88
CA THR A 200 -22.71 -19.28 -24.31
C THR A 200 -21.36 -19.88 -24.63
N ASN A 201 -21.31 -20.84 -25.54
CA ASN A 201 -20.07 -21.49 -26.01
C ASN A 201 -19.16 -20.55 -26.82
N ASP A 202 -19.42 -19.26 -26.82
CA ASP A 202 -18.56 -18.25 -27.43
C ASP A 202 -17.40 -17.93 -26.50
N GLN A 203 -16.21 -18.37 -26.86
CA GLN A 203 -14.98 -17.91 -26.26
C GLN A 203 -14.93 -16.41 -26.48
N PRO A 204 -14.83 -15.58 -25.42
CA PRO A 204 -14.72 -14.14 -25.58
C PRO A 204 -13.49 -13.81 -26.40
N SER A 205 -13.67 -13.11 -27.52
CA SER A 205 -12.57 -12.52 -28.26
C SER A 205 -12.07 -11.33 -27.45
N GLY A 206 -10.86 -11.40 -26.87
CA GLY A 206 -10.27 -10.31 -26.12
C GLY A 206 -9.92 -10.65 -24.67
N TYR A 207 -9.55 -9.63 -23.92
CA TYR A 207 -9.21 -9.75 -22.51
C TYR A 207 -10.44 -9.57 -21.63
N GLU A 208 -10.64 -10.46 -20.65
CA GLU A 208 -11.76 -10.39 -19.71
C GLU A 208 -11.28 -10.67 -18.28
N LEU A 209 -11.75 -9.88 -17.33
CA LEU A 209 -11.60 -10.07 -15.90
C LEU A 209 -12.97 -10.32 -15.26
N GLN A 210 -13.00 -11.24 -14.29
CA GLN A 210 -14.22 -11.67 -13.65
C GLN A 210 -14.53 -10.82 -12.41
N LEU A 211 -15.77 -10.34 -12.32
CA LEU A 211 -16.27 -9.66 -11.13
C LEU A 211 -16.91 -10.69 -10.17
N SER A 212 -16.38 -10.76 -8.95
CA SER A 212 -17.06 -11.46 -7.86
C SER A 212 -18.26 -10.64 -7.36
N LYS A 213 -19.18 -11.26 -6.63
CA LYS A 213 -20.35 -10.57 -6.04
C LYS A 213 -20.00 -9.43 -5.07
N THR A 214 -18.78 -9.42 -4.57
CA THR A 214 -18.28 -8.44 -3.62
C THR A 214 -17.17 -7.55 -4.22
N ALA A 215 -17.03 -7.59 -5.57
CA ALA A 215 -16.11 -6.69 -6.26
C ALA A 215 -16.51 -5.23 -6.05
N HIS A 216 -15.52 -4.39 -5.74
CA HIS A 216 -15.78 -2.97 -5.39
C HIS A 216 -14.78 -1.99 -5.97
N THR A 217 -13.60 -2.45 -6.41
CA THR A 217 -12.55 -1.57 -6.93
C THR A 217 -11.78 -2.28 -8.04
N VAL A 218 -11.54 -1.58 -9.14
CA VAL A 218 -10.51 -1.92 -10.11
C VAL A 218 -9.33 -0.98 -9.92
N MET A 219 -8.12 -1.55 -9.91
CA MET A 219 -6.86 -0.78 -9.89
C MET A 219 -6.07 -1.08 -11.14
N VAL A 220 -5.60 -0.04 -11.81
CA VAL A 220 -4.61 -0.13 -12.87
C VAL A 220 -3.30 0.45 -12.35
N ARG A 221 -2.20 -0.26 -12.59
CA ARG A 221 -0.86 0.21 -12.26
C ARG A 221 -0.01 0.19 -13.50
N THR A 222 0.73 1.27 -13.70
CA THR A 222 1.78 1.33 -14.71
C THR A 222 3.12 1.53 -14.04
N TYR A 223 4.15 0.92 -14.59
CA TYR A 223 5.54 1.09 -14.16
C TYR A 223 6.38 1.59 -15.31
N ARG A 224 7.35 2.41 -14.96
CA ARG A 224 8.45 2.80 -15.83
C ARG A 224 9.71 2.17 -15.29
N PHE A 225 10.40 1.41 -16.15
CA PHE A 225 11.66 0.76 -15.76
C PHE A 225 12.85 1.72 -15.95
N ASN A 226 12.63 2.78 -16.73
CA ASN A 226 13.61 3.83 -16.97
C ASN A 226 13.06 5.20 -16.54
N ALA A 227 13.79 5.92 -15.69
CA ALA A 227 13.37 7.24 -15.16
C ALA A 227 13.30 8.36 -16.22
N ALA A 228 13.95 8.20 -17.35
CA ALA A 228 13.95 9.21 -18.41
C ALA A 228 12.61 9.28 -19.17
N VAL A 229 11.72 8.31 -18.97
CA VAL A 229 10.45 8.18 -19.70
C VAL A 229 9.30 8.68 -18.83
N GLU A 230 8.52 9.64 -19.32
CA GLU A 230 7.27 10.04 -18.68
C GLU A 230 6.19 8.99 -18.92
N ASP A 231 5.39 8.68 -17.89
CA ASP A 231 4.22 7.83 -18.03
C ASP A 231 3.09 8.61 -18.70
N ASN A 232 2.97 8.45 -20.02
CA ASN A 232 1.92 9.03 -20.84
C ASN A 232 0.79 8.04 -21.13
N SER A 233 0.67 6.96 -20.40
CA SER A 233 -0.40 5.98 -20.51
C SER A 233 -1.77 6.64 -20.36
N ARG A 234 -2.74 6.16 -21.16
CA ARG A 234 -4.13 6.63 -21.15
C ARG A 234 -5.03 5.47 -20.80
N ILE A 235 -5.83 5.65 -19.77
CA ILE A 235 -6.69 4.59 -19.25
C ILE A 235 -8.06 5.19 -18.96
N ALA A 236 -9.11 4.56 -19.47
CA ALA A 236 -10.49 4.97 -19.23
C ALA A 236 -11.36 3.77 -18.93
N ILE A 237 -12.42 3.97 -18.17
CA ILE A 237 -13.42 2.97 -17.83
C ILE A 237 -14.82 3.51 -18.07
N SER A 238 -15.72 2.66 -18.54
CA SER A 238 -17.14 2.97 -18.71
C SER A 238 -18.00 1.74 -18.45
N VAL A 239 -19.26 1.98 -18.11
CA VAL A 239 -20.24 0.87 -18.01
C VAL A 239 -20.57 0.39 -19.42
N ASP A 240 -20.60 -0.93 -19.61
CA ASP A 240 -21.05 -1.55 -20.86
C ASP A 240 -22.55 -1.33 -21.07
N GLN A 241 -22.89 -0.40 -21.95
CA GLN A 241 -24.29 -0.03 -22.30
C GLN A 241 -25.03 -1.12 -23.08
N THR A 242 -24.32 -2.12 -23.60
CA THR A 242 -24.97 -3.23 -24.35
C THR A 242 -25.63 -4.23 -23.41
N ARG A 243 -25.31 -4.19 -22.14
CA ARG A 243 -25.87 -5.05 -21.09
C ARG A 243 -26.40 -4.23 -19.91
N PRO A 244 -27.43 -3.38 -20.14
CA PRO A 244 -27.98 -2.55 -19.10
C PRO A 244 -28.56 -3.42 -17.98
N ARG A 245 -28.21 -3.12 -16.73
CA ARG A 245 -28.78 -3.73 -15.53
C ARG A 245 -29.57 -2.69 -14.76
N GLU A 246 -30.49 -3.15 -13.92
CA GLU A 246 -31.25 -2.25 -13.05
C GLU A 246 -30.28 -1.50 -12.12
N PRO A 247 -30.43 -0.18 -11.99
CA PRO A 247 -29.61 0.61 -11.06
C PRO A 247 -29.78 0.10 -9.64
N VAL A 248 -28.67 -0.02 -8.91
CA VAL A 248 -28.72 -0.33 -7.48
C VAL A 248 -29.00 0.97 -6.73
N ASP A 249 -30.27 1.22 -6.42
CA ASP A 249 -30.76 2.46 -5.80
C ASP A 249 -29.98 2.91 -4.54
N ASP A 250 -29.40 1.98 -3.81
CA ASP A 250 -28.73 2.24 -2.52
C ASP A 250 -27.22 2.50 -2.64
N ALA A 251 -26.61 2.24 -3.81
CA ALA A 251 -25.17 2.42 -4.01
C ALA A 251 -24.75 3.90 -4.05
N LEU A 252 -25.66 4.80 -4.35
CA LEU A 252 -25.45 6.21 -4.68
C LEU A 252 -25.75 7.19 -3.56
N SER A 253 -26.30 6.74 -2.43
CA SER A 253 -26.67 7.66 -1.35
C SER A 253 -25.44 8.40 -0.81
N VAL A 254 -25.59 9.70 -0.55
CA VAL A 254 -24.52 10.53 0.06
C VAL A 254 -24.05 9.93 1.37
N GLU A 255 -24.99 9.40 2.16
CA GLU A 255 -24.71 8.69 3.39
C GLU A 255 -23.73 7.53 3.19
N ARG A 256 -24.00 6.66 2.22
CA ARG A 256 -23.13 5.51 1.95
C ARG A 256 -21.75 5.93 1.47
N ARG A 257 -21.67 6.95 0.62
CA ARG A 257 -20.39 7.50 0.15
C ARG A 257 -19.60 8.15 1.29
N LEU A 258 -20.24 8.87 2.21
CA LEU A 258 -19.61 9.39 3.43
C LEU A 258 -19.12 8.27 4.35
N ALA A 259 -19.92 7.21 4.52
CA ALA A 259 -19.51 6.05 5.30
C ALA A 259 -18.28 5.34 4.68
N ASN A 260 -18.24 5.20 3.36
CA ASN A 260 -17.10 4.65 2.65
C ASN A 260 -15.86 5.54 2.78
N THR A 261 -16.03 6.88 2.69
CA THR A 261 -14.96 7.86 2.93
C THR A 261 -14.36 7.69 4.33
N THR A 262 -15.22 7.63 5.34
CA THR A 262 -14.81 7.43 6.73
C THR A 262 -14.09 6.09 6.93
N ARG A 263 -14.61 5.04 6.32
CA ARG A 263 -14.01 3.70 6.39
C ARG A 263 -12.62 3.70 5.75
N PHE A 264 -12.50 4.16 4.51
CA PHE A 264 -11.22 4.20 3.79
C PHE A 264 -10.17 5.03 4.55
N PHE A 265 -10.54 6.22 5.03
CA PHE A 265 -9.67 7.05 5.86
C PHE A 265 -9.19 6.30 7.11
N ASN A 266 -10.10 5.71 7.87
CA ASN A 266 -9.77 5.01 9.12
C ASN A 266 -8.91 3.76 8.89
N GLU A 267 -9.24 2.96 7.90
CA GLU A 267 -8.52 1.73 7.60
C GLU A 267 -7.10 2.04 7.14
N THR A 268 -6.94 3.07 6.30
CA THR A 268 -5.65 3.45 5.74
C THR A 268 -4.68 3.96 6.81
N TRP A 269 -5.06 4.98 7.60
CA TRP A 269 -4.11 5.53 8.56
C TRP A 269 -3.81 4.57 9.72
N ARG A 270 -4.82 3.82 10.20
CA ARG A 270 -4.63 2.82 11.26
C ARG A 270 -3.78 1.65 10.79
N GLY A 271 -4.02 1.16 9.58
CA GLY A 271 -3.26 0.07 9.01
C GLY A 271 -1.81 0.45 8.73
N SER A 272 -1.57 1.63 8.14
CA SER A 272 -0.23 2.15 7.93
C SER A 272 0.54 2.25 9.24
N ARG A 273 -0.08 2.84 10.28
CA ARG A 273 0.53 2.94 11.60
C ARG A 273 0.80 1.58 12.24
N ALA A 274 -0.13 0.63 12.13
CA ALA A 274 0.05 -0.71 12.70
C ALA A 274 1.21 -1.45 12.04
N LEU A 275 1.31 -1.40 10.70
CA LEU A 275 2.41 -2.04 9.98
C LEU A 275 3.74 -1.35 10.27
N ALA A 276 3.78 -0.01 10.27
CA ALA A 276 4.98 0.74 10.61
C ALA A 276 5.50 0.40 12.01
N ARG A 277 4.63 0.33 13.01
CA ARG A 277 4.99 -0.10 14.37
C ARG A 277 5.52 -1.53 14.41
N ALA A 278 4.84 -2.45 13.73
CA ALA A 278 5.28 -3.85 13.68
C ALA A 278 6.68 -3.97 13.04
N THR A 279 6.92 -3.27 11.93
CA THR A 279 8.21 -3.25 11.25
C THR A 279 9.29 -2.56 12.09
N ALA A 280 8.97 -1.44 12.75
CA ALA A 280 9.90 -0.72 13.61
C ALA A 280 10.32 -1.52 14.86
N SER A 281 9.54 -2.51 15.28
CA SER A 281 9.88 -3.37 16.42
C SER A 281 11.15 -4.21 16.19
N THR A 282 11.55 -4.40 14.93
CA THR A 282 12.77 -5.10 14.50
C THR A 282 13.65 -4.18 13.64
N ALA A 283 13.77 -2.90 14.01
CA ALA A 283 14.56 -1.93 13.26
C ALA A 283 16.01 -2.42 13.06
N ASN A 284 16.57 -2.03 11.91
CA ASN A 284 17.91 -2.38 11.46
C ASN A 284 18.13 -3.87 11.13
N ALA A 285 17.04 -4.63 10.96
CA ALA A 285 17.06 -6.04 10.56
C ALA A 285 16.08 -6.30 9.40
N PHE A 286 16.40 -7.34 8.60
CA PHE A 286 15.56 -7.88 7.53
C PHE A 286 15.43 -9.39 7.67
N ASP A 287 15.24 -9.86 8.89
CA ASP A 287 15.38 -11.28 9.26
C ASP A 287 14.32 -12.21 8.66
N GLN A 288 13.25 -11.64 8.16
CA GLN A 288 12.17 -12.39 7.48
C GLN A 288 11.65 -11.54 6.33
N PRO A 289 11.29 -12.15 5.17
CA PRO A 289 10.33 -11.49 4.31
C PRO A 289 9.15 -11.15 5.21
N ALA A 290 8.62 -9.95 5.08
CA ALA A 290 7.33 -9.65 5.67
C ALA A 290 6.29 -10.57 5.00
N GLU A 291 6.28 -11.86 5.36
CA GLU A 291 5.12 -12.72 5.19
C GLU A 291 4.02 -12.13 6.07
N VAL A 292 3.67 -10.91 5.75
CA VAL A 292 2.44 -10.33 6.22
C VAL A 292 1.38 -11.22 5.58
N SER A 293 0.63 -11.95 6.38
CA SER A 293 -0.45 -12.79 5.88
C SER A 293 -1.22 -12.00 4.81
N PRO A 294 -1.52 -12.58 3.64
CA PRO A 294 -2.35 -11.92 2.63
C PRO A 294 -3.60 -11.26 3.22
N ASP A 295 -4.12 -11.84 4.31
CA ASP A 295 -5.27 -11.32 5.04
C ASP A 295 -4.98 -10.02 5.82
N PHE A 296 -3.74 -9.80 6.29
CA PHE A 296 -3.36 -8.56 6.98
C PHE A 296 -2.98 -7.44 5.99
N VAL A 297 -2.40 -7.81 4.84
CA VAL A 297 -2.03 -6.82 3.81
C VAL A 297 -3.21 -6.36 2.96
N GLY A 298 -4.41 -6.90 3.15
CA GLY A 298 -5.59 -6.52 2.37
C GLY A 298 -5.84 -5.01 2.34
N ILE A 299 -5.50 -4.28 3.41
CA ILE A 299 -5.61 -2.82 3.46
C ILE A 299 -4.67 -2.12 2.44
N PHE A 300 -3.56 -2.77 2.07
CA PHE A 300 -2.55 -2.23 1.16
C PHE A 300 -2.81 -2.58 -0.31
N TYR A 301 -3.96 -3.15 -0.63
CA TYR A 301 -4.31 -3.58 -1.98
C TYR A 301 -3.23 -4.47 -2.59
N PRO A 302 -3.00 -5.66 -2.02
CA PRO A 302 -1.95 -6.57 -2.47
C PRO A 302 -2.20 -7.01 -3.90
N THR A 303 -1.12 -7.21 -4.64
CA THR A 303 -1.20 -7.61 -6.05
C THR A 303 -0.42 -8.90 -6.26
N PRO A 304 -0.91 -9.82 -7.12
CA PRO A 304 -0.28 -11.14 -7.31
C PRO A 304 1.10 -11.09 -7.97
N ASP A 305 1.41 -10.00 -8.64
CA ASP A 305 2.60 -9.79 -9.47
C ASP A 305 3.72 -9.03 -8.77
N ASN A 306 3.49 -8.58 -7.53
CA ASN A 306 4.51 -7.96 -6.71
C ASN A 306 4.78 -8.77 -5.44
N SER A 307 6.06 -8.86 -5.10
CA SER A 307 6.53 -9.31 -3.79
C SER A 307 7.35 -8.22 -3.10
N TYR A 308 7.49 -8.32 -1.78
CA TYR A 308 8.07 -7.27 -0.97
C TYR A 308 8.95 -7.83 0.15
N HIS A 309 10.09 -7.16 0.39
CA HIS A 309 10.79 -7.23 1.66
C HIS A 309 10.72 -5.87 2.35
N GLY A 310 10.20 -5.86 3.57
CA GLY A 310 10.09 -4.66 4.40
C GLY A 310 11.09 -4.67 5.54
N GLY A 311 11.59 -3.50 5.89
CA GLY A 311 12.43 -3.26 7.06
C GLY A 311 12.22 -1.86 7.61
N ALA A 312 12.84 -1.57 8.74
CA ALA A 312 12.89 -0.23 9.30
C ALA A 312 14.34 0.13 9.64
N PHE A 313 14.62 1.41 9.64
CA PHE A 313 15.88 1.95 10.16
C PHE A 313 15.62 2.79 11.42
N ASP A 314 16.54 2.68 12.38
CA ASP A 314 16.66 3.54 13.56
C ASP A 314 18.16 3.84 13.73
N LEU A 315 18.59 5.04 13.36
CA LEU A 315 19.99 5.40 13.14
C LEU A 315 20.35 6.71 13.85
N ALA A 316 21.49 6.71 14.51
CA ALA A 316 22.11 7.96 14.94
C ALA A 316 22.61 8.76 13.71
N PRO A 317 22.82 10.09 13.83
CA PRO A 317 23.16 10.96 12.69
C PRO A 317 24.40 10.56 11.90
N HIS A 318 25.30 9.76 12.47
CA HIS A 318 26.57 9.31 11.84
C HIS A 318 26.58 7.80 11.59
N GLU A 319 25.43 7.17 11.65
CA GLU A 319 25.26 5.74 11.37
C GLU A 319 24.63 5.53 9.99
N HIS A 320 24.95 4.37 9.42
CA HIS A 320 24.35 3.86 8.21
C HIS A 320 23.81 2.46 8.45
N LEU A 321 22.62 2.19 7.95
CA LEU A 321 22.16 0.82 7.73
C LEU A 321 22.71 0.35 6.39
N VAL A 322 23.51 -0.71 6.39
CA VAL A 322 24.05 -1.30 5.16
C VAL A 322 23.31 -2.58 4.87
N ILE A 323 22.60 -2.57 3.73
CA ILE A 323 21.84 -3.70 3.23
C ILE A 323 22.70 -4.42 2.19
N ASN A 324 22.81 -5.75 2.30
CA ASN A 324 23.48 -6.61 1.33
C ASN A 324 22.51 -7.70 0.87
N GLY A 325 22.34 -7.84 -0.43
CA GLY A 325 21.45 -8.83 -1.02
C GLY A 325 21.98 -9.38 -2.33
N LYS A 326 21.30 -10.40 -2.84
CA LYS A 326 21.47 -10.91 -4.18
C LYS A 326 20.53 -10.13 -5.11
N ALA A 327 21.03 -9.73 -6.28
CA ALA A 327 20.15 -9.11 -7.27
C ALA A 327 19.03 -10.09 -7.66
N PRO A 328 17.76 -9.66 -7.65
CA PRO A 328 16.65 -10.53 -7.95
C PRO A 328 16.61 -10.89 -9.46
N ASP A 329 15.96 -11.99 -9.77
CA ASP A 329 15.50 -12.28 -11.13
C ASP A 329 14.04 -11.81 -11.23
N SER A 330 13.84 -10.60 -11.73
CA SER A 330 12.55 -9.90 -11.80
C SER A 330 12.51 -8.95 -12.99
N ALA A 331 11.32 -8.64 -13.49
CA ALA A 331 11.17 -7.65 -14.56
C ALA A 331 11.57 -6.24 -14.10
N PHE A 332 11.26 -5.91 -12.85
CA PHE A 332 11.63 -4.65 -12.22
C PHE A 332 11.80 -4.85 -10.72
N TRP A 333 12.67 -4.08 -10.10
CA TRP A 333 12.77 -3.97 -8.65
C TRP A 333 13.25 -2.61 -8.21
N SER A 334 12.92 -2.21 -6.99
CA SER A 334 13.35 -0.95 -6.41
C SER A 334 13.48 -1.03 -4.89
N VAL A 335 14.27 -0.10 -4.33
CA VAL A 335 14.41 0.11 -2.89
C VAL A 335 14.03 1.54 -2.58
N THR A 336 12.99 1.73 -1.77
CA THR A 336 12.42 3.04 -1.44
C THR A 336 12.41 3.26 0.05
N LEU A 337 12.88 4.43 0.51
CA LEU A 337 12.72 4.87 1.89
C LEU A 337 11.37 5.54 2.09
N GLN A 338 10.77 5.29 3.22
CA GLN A 338 9.47 5.84 3.60
C GLN A 338 9.51 6.39 5.03
N ASN A 339 8.66 7.35 5.31
CA ASN A 339 8.43 7.79 6.67
C ASN A 339 7.51 6.80 7.43
N HIS A 340 7.24 7.09 8.71
CA HIS A 340 6.39 6.23 9.54
C HIS A 340 4.93 6.13 9.08
N TRP A 341 4.44 7.06 8.25
CA TRP A 341 3.11 7.00 7.64
C TRP A 341 3.10 6.22 6.32
N MET A 342 4.23 5.56 5.98
CA MET A 342 4.40 4.80 4.74
C MET A 342 4.27 5.69 3.48
N GLN A 343 4.75 6.93 3.58
CA GLN A 343 4.92 7.82 2.44
C GLN A 343 6.37 7.74 1.97
N SER A 344 6.60 7.58 0.66
CA SER A 344 7.95 7.68 0.09
C SER A 344 8.54 9.06 0.39
N LEU A 345 9.83 9.09 0.76
CA LEU A 345 10.49 10.35 1.10
C LEU A 345 10.60 11.25 -0.15
N GLU A 346 10.57 12.56 0.08
CA GLU A 346 10.62 13.54 -1.00
C GLU A 346 11.99 13.56 -1.68
N PRO A 347 12.07 13.60 -3.02
CA PRO A 347 13.33 13.72 -3.74
C PRO A 347 14.14 14.98 -3.38
N SER A 348 13.47 16.01 -2.87
CA SER A 348 14.11 17.26 -2.42
C SER A 348 15.06 17.09 -1.23
N ILE A 349 14.92 15.99 -0.46
CA ILE A 349 15.81 15.69 0.67
C ILE A 349 17.00 14.82 0.30
N GLY A 350 17.11 14.42 -0.96
CA GLY A 350 18.14 13.56 -1.51
C GLY A 350 17.55 12.30 -2.17
N GLN A 351 18.41 11.44 -2.67
CA GLN A 351 17.97 10.20 -3.31
C GLN A 351 17.42 9.21 -2.29
N ALA A 352 16.10 9.10 -2.22
CA ALA A 352 15.38 8.24 -1.27
C ALA A 352 14.79 6.97 -1.93
N SER A 353 14.98 6.80 -3.23
CA SER A 353 14.61 5.60 -3.98
C SER A 353 15.69 5.28 -5.01
N LEU A 354 15.94 3.99 -5.22
CA LEU A 354 16.81 3.43 -6.26
C LEU A 354 16.07 2.31 -6.97
N ARG A 355 16.05 2.38 -8.31
CA ARG A 355 15.60 1.27 -9.15
C ARG A 355 16.76 0.30 -9.40
N GLY A 356 16.42 -0.90 -9.81
CA GLY A 356 17.39 -1.95 -10.10
C GLY A 356 18.46 -1.57 -11.13
N ASP A 357 18.11 -0.77 -12.14
CA ASP A 357 19.02 -0.24 -13.17
C ASP A 357 19.98 0.83 -12.64
N GLU A 358 19.63 1.52 -11.55
CA GLU A 358 20.48 2.51 -10.86
C GLU A 358 21.42 1.87 -9.84
N ILE A 359 21.14 0.63 -9.42
CA ILE A 359 21.90 -0.07 -8.40
C ILE A 359 23.12 -0.75 -9.02
N THR A 360 24.30 -0.36 -8.57
CA THR A 360 25.53 -1.06 -8.93
C THR A 360 25.54 -2.45 -8.30
N VAL A 361 25.51 -3.48 -9.17
CA VAL A 361 25.58 -4.89 -8.80
C VAL A 361 26.98 -5.42 -9.13
N ARG A 362 27.62 -6.13 -8.19
CA ARG A 362 28.94 -6.76 -8.36
C ARG A 362 28.81 -8.25 -8.02
N ASP A 363 29.20 -9.10 -8.95
CA ASP A 363 29.12 -10.58 -8.82
C ASP A 363 27.71 -11.06 -8.40
N GLY A 364 26.67 -10.48 -9.01
CA GLY A 364 25.26 -10.80 -8.76
C GLY A 364 24.75 -10.33 -7.38
N ARG A 365 25.50 -9.50 -6.67
CA ARG A 365 25.12 -8.97 -5.35
C ARG A 365 25.13 -7.46 -5.33
N TYR A 366 24.21 -6.89 -4.55
CA TYR A 366 24.17 -5.45 -4.30
C TYR A 366 24.50 -5.14 -2.84
N ARG A 367 24.97 -3.91 -2.65
CA ARG A 367 25.13 -3.28 -1.34
C ARG A 367 24.54 -1.87 -1.42
N ILE A 368 23.67 -1.53 -0.45
CA ILE A 368 23.06 -0.20 -0.38
C ILE A 368 23.30 0.36 1.03
N TRP A 369 23.78 1.59 1.07
CA TRP A 369 23.97 2.35 2.28
C TRP A 369 22.78 3.29 2.49
N ILE A 370 22.18 3.26 3.68
CA ILE A 370 21.05 4.11 4.07
C ILE A 370 21.51 4.98 5.23
N GLY A 371 21.40 6.28 5.09
CA GLY A 371 21.85 7.21 6.14
C GLY A 371 21.76 8.68 5.73
N ALA A 372 21.95 9.57 6.70
CA ALA A 372 21.89 11.02 6.47
C ALA A 372 23.12 11.56 5.71
N LEU A 373 24.26 10.91 5.88
CA LEU A 373 25.54 11.32 5.27
C LEU A 373 25.87 10.40 4.08
N PRO A 374 26.61 10.90 3.06
CA PRO A 374 27.05 10.05 1.96
C PRO A 374 28.03 8.96 2.44
N PRO A 375 27.94 7.74 1.89
CA PRO A 375 28.89 6.66 2.13
C PRO A 375 30.21 6.90 1.38
N PRO A 376 31.19 5.96 1.46
CA PRO A 376 32.36 5.96 0.59
C PRO A 376 31.99 6.04 -0.89
N GLU A 377 32.85 6.68 -1.68
CA GLU A 377 32.64 6.88 -3.12
C GLU A 377 32.42 5.54 -3.86
N GLY A 378 31.45 5.50 -4.77
CA GLY A 378 31.14 4.36 -5.59
C GLY A 378 30.21 3.30 -4.94
N GLU A 379 29.65 3.60 -3.77
CA GLU A 379 28.62 2.79 -3.13
C GLU A 379 27.22 3.29 -3.51
N ASN A 380 26.22 2.38 -3.59
CA ASN A 380 24.84 2.77 -3.72
C ASN A 380 24.35 3.42 -2.41
N TRP A 381 23.69 4.56 -2.53
CA TRP A 381 23.26 5.34 -1.36
C TRP A 381 21.80 5.77 -1.44
N LEU A 382 21.10 5.61 -0.33
CA LEU A 382 19.79 6.21 -0.08
C LEU A 382 19.90 7.19 1.09
N SER A 383 19.55 8.44 0.83
CA SER A 383 19.56 9.52 1.83
C SER A 383 18.29 9.47 2.67
N THR A 384 18.45 9.45 4.00
CA THR A 384 17.30 9.59 4.92
C THR A 384 16.83 11.04 5.05
N GLY A 385 17.54 12.01 4.42
CA GLY A 385 17.23 13.44 4.58
C GLY A 385 17.35 13.95 6.01
N GLY A 386 18.08 13.25 6.87
CA GLY A 386 18.22 13.55 8.29
C GLY A 386 17.19 12.88 9.20
N LEU A 387 16.25 12.12 8.66
CA LEU A 387 15.38 11.28 9.48
C LEU A 387 16.23 10.19 10.15
N GLN A 388 16.02 10.02 11.45
CA GLN A 388 16.66 8.98 12.24
C GLN A 388 15.90 7.66 12.18
N GLN A 389 14.59 7.72 11.95
CA GLN A 389 13.70 6.58 11.90
C GLN A 389 12.85 6.60 10.64
N GLY A 390 12.62 5.43 10.05
CA GLY A 390 11.77 5.27 8.88
C GLY A 390 11.71 3.82 8.42
N LEU A 391 11.08 3.62 7.28
CA LEU A 391 10.86 2.31 6.70
C LEU A 391 11.67 2.17 5.42
N VAL A 392 11.95 0.92 5.07
CA VAL A 392 12.59 0.51 3.82
C VAL A 392 11.68 -0.48 3.14
N ALA A 393 11.25 -0.18 1.92
CA ALA A 393 10.47 -1.08 1.10
C ALA A 393 11.30 -1.53 -0.10
N ILE A 394 11.56 -2.83 -0.21
CA ILE A 394 12.14 -3.45 -1.40
C ILE A 394 10.99 -4.12 -2.15
N ARG A 395 10.79 -3.73 -3.40
CA ARG A 395 9.73 -4.23 -4.27
C ARG A 395 10.31 -5.02 -5.41
N TYR A 396 9.63 -6.10 -5.76
CA TYR A 396 9.97 -6.94 -6.90
C TYR A 396 8.71 -7.16 -7.74
N LEU A 397 8.79 -6.79 -9.01
CA LEU A 397 7.71 -7.00 -9.97
C LEU A 397 8.04 -8.23 -10.82
N LEU A 398 7.11 -9.19 -10.89
CA LEU A 398 7.26 -10.43 -11.64
C LEU A 398 8.56 -11.20 -11.30
N ALA A 399 8.88 -11.25 -10.01
CA ALA A 399 10.07 -11.97 -9.57
C ALA A 399 9.91 -13.47 -9.71
N THR A 400 10.94 -14.13 -10.27
CA THR A 400 11.05 -15.58 -10.32
C THR A 400 11.97 -16.11 -9.22
N SER A 401 12.87 -15.28 -8.70
CA SER A 401 13.67 -15.56 -7.51
C SER A 401 14.03 -14.28 -6.77
N GLU A 402 13.89 -14.32 -5.45
CA GLU A 402 14.26 -13.24 -4.53
C GLU A 402 14.74 -13.84 -3.21
N GLU A 403 15.67 -13.16 -2.58
CA GLU A 403 16.20 -13.53 -1.26
C GLU A 403 16.10 -12.32 -0.33
N ALA A 404 15.71 -12.54 0.92
CA ALA A 404 15.74 -11.50 1.93
C ALA A 404 17.18 -10.97 2.10
N PRO A 405 17.38 -9.65 2.07
CA PRO A 405 18.70 -9.09 2.29
C PRO A 405 19.11 -9.24 3.76
N THR A 406 20.42 -9.15 3.98
CA THR A 406 20.97 -8.97 5.33
C THR A 406 21.24 -7.50 5.60
N ALA A 407 21.12 -7.06 6.84
CA ALA A 407 21.38 -5.69 7.23
C ALA A 407 22.32 -5.61 8.43
N ARG A 408 23.06 -4.50 8.52
CA ARG A 408 23.88 -4.17 9.68
C ARG A 408 24.05 -2.66 9.81
N VAL A 409 24.15 -2.16 11.04
CA VAL A 409 24.50 -0.76 11.30
C VAL A 409 26.03 -0.61 11.31
N ILE A 410 26.50 0.45 10.64
CA ILE A 410 27.90 0.85 10.63
C ILE A 410 27.99 2.29 11.12
N SER A 411 28.83 2.54 12.13
CA SER A 411 29.14 3.89 12.61
C SER A 411 30.36 4.43 11.89
N THR A 412 30.22 5.58 11.22
CA THR A 412 31.34 6.26 10.54
C THR A 412 32.20 7.08 11.50
N LYS A 413 31.80 7.23 12.74
CA LYS A 413 32.54 7.99 13.76
C LYS A 413 33.93 7.41 14.07
N HIS A 414 34.12 6.09 13.95
CA HIS A 414 35.38 5.40 14.21
C HIS A 414 36.39 5.50 13.05
N SER A 415 35.90 5.58 11.79
CA SER A 415 36.79 5.67 10.64
C SER A 415 37.40 7.06 10.44
N MET A 416 36.73 8.12 10.91
CA MET A 416 37.29 9.48 10.89
C MET A 416 38.35 9.67 11.99
N ASP A 417 38.18 9.10 13.16
CA ASP A 417 39.15 9.17 14.26
C ASP A 417 40.42 8.36 14.00
N GLU A 418 40.34 7.28 13.21
CA GLU A 418 41.50 6.50 12.76
C GLU A 418 42.26 7.17 11.60
N ALA A 419 41.58 7.96 10.77
CA ALA A 419 42.21 8.72 9.69
C ALA A 419 42.90 10.03 10.16
N ILE A 420 42.62 10.45 11.41
CA ILE A 420 43.21 11.66 12.03
C ILE A 420 44.36 11.27 13.00
N ARG A 421 44.56 9.99 13.28
CA ARG A 421 45.73 9.46 14.03
C ARG A 421 46.76 8.85 13.09
#